data_14b5f6585ec49de30f81887363c3f987
#
_entry.id   14b5f6585ec49de30f81887363c3f987
#
_cell.length_a   1.000
_cell.length_b   1.000
_cell.length_c   1.000
_cell.angle_alpha   90.00
_cell.angle_beta   90.00
_cell.angle_gamma   90.00
#
_symmetry.space_group_name_H-M   'P 1'
#
loop_
_entity.id
_entity.type
_entity.pdbx_description
1 polymer ?
#
loop_
_entity_poly.entity_id
_entity_poly.type
_entity_poly.pdbx_seq_one_letter_code
_entity_poly.pdbx_strand_id
1 'polypeptide(L)'
;MPNPNTFKVLDSAEDVAAAAAAEIAQALRKGARTLVLAGGTTPKRCYELLSAMEIEWGRVSVLFGDERCVRPDYPESNYRMAREALLDRVSPATVHRMPAELGPDEGAEQYAHVVAALSPLDFVTLGVGEDGHTASLFPGHPALKSQGLTVGIHDSLKPPPERVTLTLPALRAARSVLILATGAGKADAVARAKRGEVPSGMIAGARWLIDRAAAGQ
;
A
#
# COMPACT_ATOMS: atom_id res chain seq x y z
N MET A 1 -22.22 -9.95 6.89
CA MET A 1 -21.58 -8.69 7.32
C MET A 1 -20.12 -8.73 6.86
N PRO A 2 -19.53 -7.63 6.39
CA PRO A 2 -18.10 -7.62 6.06
C PRO A 2 -17.28 -7.94 7.31
N ASN A 3 -16.17 -8.67 7.15
CA ASN A 3 -15.26 -8.98 8.25
C ASN A 3 -14.72 -7.67 8.86
N PRO A 4 -14.74 -7.52 10.19
CA PRO A 4 -14.20 -6.32 10.84
C PRO A 4 -12.68 -6.24 10.64
N ASN A 5 -12.15 -5.02 10.64
CA ASN A 5 -10.71 -4.79 10.66
C ASN A 5 -10.12 -5.27 12.00
N THR A 6 -8.92 -5.85 11.96
CA THR A 6 -8.22 -6.30 13.15
C THR A 6 -6.97 -5.45 13.38
N PHE A 7 -6.69 -5.08 14.64
CA PHE A 7 -5.58 -4.20 15.02
C PHE A 7 -4.66 -4.92 16.00
N LYS A 8 -3.38 -5.05 15.60
CA LYS A 8 -2.32 -5.56 16.47
C LYS A 8 -1.41 -4.39 16.86
N VAL A 9 -1.32 -4.11 18.15
CA VAL A 9 -0.42 -3.10 18.72
C VAL A 9 0.93 -3.75 19.02
N LEU A 10 2.00 -3.11 18.60
CA LEU A 10 3.39 -3.50 18.81
C LEU A 10 4.14 -2.38 19.53
N ASP A 11 5.30 -2.69 20.10
CA ASP A 11 5.99 -1.75 20.98
C ASP A 11 6.60 -0.55 20.24
N SER A 12 7.10 -0.77 19.01
CA SER A 12 7.81 0.25 18.24
C SER A 12 7.52 0.20 16.74
N ALA A 13 7.91 1.25 16.01
CA ALA A 13 7.86 1.29 14.56
C ALA A 13 8.74 0.19 13.91
N GLU A 14 9.86 -0.16 14.55
CA GLU A 14 10.73 -1.25 14.07
C GLU A 14 10.03 -2.60 14.22
N ASP A 15 9.32 -2.84 15.32
CA ASP A 15 8.55 -4.07 15.51
C ASP A 15 7.41 -4.19 14.50
N VAL A 16 6.76 -3.05 14.16
CA VAL A 16 5.75 -3.00 13.09
C VAL A 16 6.35 -3.39 11.75
N ALA A 17 7.50 -2.82 11.40
CA ALA A 17 8.18 -3.11 10.14
C ALA A 17 8.64 -4.59 10.08
N ALA A 18 9.20 -5.12 11.17
CA ALA A 18 9.65 -6.51 11.26
C ALA A 18 8.47 -7.49 11.19
N ALA A 19 7.38 -7.22 11.91
CA ALA A 19 6.18 -8.05 11.85
C ALA A 19 5.55 -8.04 10.44
N ALA A 20 5.51 -6.87 9.79
CA ALA A 20 5.01 -6.74 8.42
C ALA A 20 5.87 -7.56 7.43
N ALA A 21 7.20 -7.46 7.52
CA ALA A 21 8.11 -8.24 6.68
C ALA A 21 7.91 -9.75 6.88
N ALA A 22 7.75 -10.19 8.12
CA ALA A 22 7.49 -11.60 8.44
C ALA A 22 6.14 -12.09 7.87
N GLU A 23 5.07 -11.28 7.97
CA GLU A 23 3.76 -11.62 7.42
C GLU A 23 3.77 -11.69 5.89
N ILE A 24 4.43 -10.75 5.20
CA ILE A 24 4.62 -10.78 3.75
C ILE A 24 5.40 -12.05 3.36
N ALA A 25 6.54 -12.31 3.99
CA ALA A 25 7.37 -13.47 3.72
C ALA A 25 6.57 -14.77 3.91
N GLN A 26 5.80 -14.87 4.97
CA GLN A 26 4.93 -16.03 5.22
C GLN A 26 3.88 -16.21 4.13
N ALA A 27 3.23 -15.13 3.68
CA ALA A 27 2.23 -15.19 2.60
C ALA A 27 2.86 -15.68 1.29
N LEU A 28 4.03 -15.15 0.92
CA LEU A 28 4.75 -15.55 -0.30
C LEU A 28 5.20 -17.00 -0.24
N ARG A 29 5.72 -17.47 0.90
CA ARG A 29 6.08 -18.88 1.12
C ARG A 29 4.86 -19.81 1.05
N LYS A 30 3.68 -19.36 1.47
CA LYS A 30 2.41 -20.09 1.38
C LYS A 30 1.76 -20.06 0.00
N GLY A 31 2.39 -19.40 -0.98
CA GLY A 31 1.95 -19.44 -2.36
C GLY A 31 1.31 -18.18 -2.91
N ALA A 32 1.30 -17.05 -2.18
CA ALA A 32 0.95 -15.76 -2.77
C ALA A 32 1.90 -15.42 -3.93
N ARG A 33 1.36 -14.92 -5.03
CA ARG A 33 2.09 -14.63 -6.27
C ARG A 33 2.10 -13.15 -6.63
N THR A 34 1.21 -12.37 -6.05
CA THR A 34 1.16 -10.92 -6.24
C THR A 34 1.37 -10.19 -4.92
N LEU A 35 2.32 -9.23 -4.93
CA LEU A 35 2.62 -8.37 -3.80
C LEU A 35 2.48 -6.91 -4.22
N VAL A 36 1.56 -6.19 -3.60
CA VAL A 36 1.38 -4.75 -3.81
C VAL A 36 2.14 -3.98 -2.74
N LEU A 37 2.99 -3.06 -3.20
CA LEU A 37 3.82 -2.21 -2.35
C LEU A 37 3.18 -0.83 -2.15
N ALA A 38 3.39 -0.24 -0.99
CA ALA A 38 3.03 1.13 -0.65
C ALA A 38 4.27 2.01 -0.49
N GLY A 39 4.10 3.32 -0.63
CA GLY A 39 5.08 4.32 -0.21
C GLY A 39 5.09 4.58 1.30
N GLY A 40 6.09 5.31 1.76
CA GLY A 40 6.20 5.75 3.15
C GLY A 40 7.35 5.11 3.93
N THR A 41 7.67 5.69 5.08
CA THR A 41 8.84 5.31 5.89
C THR A 41 8.71 3.94 6.53
N THR A 42 7.55 3.60 7.09
CA THR A 42 7.31 2.28 7.70
C THR A 42 7.31 1.17 6.65
N PRO A 43 6.62 1.27 5.50
CA PRO A 43 6.77 0.33 4.39
C PRO A 43 8.21 0.21 3.89
N LYS A 44 8.93 1.32 3.73
CA LYS A 44 10.35 1.28 3.32
C LYS A 44 11.17 0.40 4.25
N ARG A 45 11.05 0.61 5.58
CA ARG A 45 11.79 -0.20 6.56
C ARG A 45 11.38 -1.66 6.51
N CYS A 46 10.09 -1.96 6.34
CA CYS A 46 9.60 -3.31 6.12
C CYS A 46 10.27 -3.98 4.89
N TYR A 47 10.41 -3.26 3.79
CA TYR A 47 11.04 -3.78 2.56
C TYR A 47 12.54 -4.02 2.73
N GLU A 48 13.25 -3.16 3.45
CA GLU A 48 14.65 -3.38 3.80
C GLU A 48 14.84 -4.70 4.57
N LEU A 49 13.98 -4.96 5.55
CA LEU A 49 14.00 -6.21 6.32
C LEU A 49 13.59 -7.43 5.45
N LEU A 50 12.56 -7.26 4.63
CA LEU A 50 12.07 -8.30 3.73
C LEU A 50 13.12 -8.73 2.70
N SER A 51 13.97 -7.79 2.24
CA SER A 51 15.03 -8.06 1.26
C SER A 51 16.09 -9.07 1.74
N ALA A 52 16.23 -9.20 3.07
CA ALA A 52 17.16 -10.14 3.68
C ALA A 52 16.55 -11.53 3.98
N MET A 53 15.25 -11.72 3.69
CA MET A 53 14.55 -12.96 3.96
C MET A 53 14.62 -13.91 2.77
N GLU A 54 14.73 -15.21 3.04
CA GLU A 54 14.69 -16.25 2.01
C GLU A 54 13.26 -16.41 1.44
N ILE A 55 13.06 -16.00 0.20
CA ILE A 55 11.81 -16.05 -0.55
C ILE A 55 12.10 -16.44 -2.00
N GLU A 56 11.24 -17.26 -2.59
CA GLU A 56 11.29 -17.59 -4.02
C GLU A 56 10.75 -16.44 -4.87
N TRP A 57 11.49 -15.34 -4.96
CA TRP A 57 11.07 -14.13 -5.68
C TRP A 57 10.75 -14.37 -7.17
N GLY A 58 11.42 -15.33 -7.81
CA GLY A 58 11.16 -15.68 -9.22
C GLY A 58 9.73 -16.12 -9.54
N ARG A 59 8.85 -16.20 -8.54
CA ARG A 59 7.41 -16.51 -8.71
C ARG A 59 6.51 -15.37 -8.30
N VAL A 60 7.07 -14.22 -7.90
CA VAL A 60 6.32 -13.09 -7.35
C VAL A 60 6.25 -11.96 -8.36
N SER A 61 5.05 -11.53 -8.68
CA SER A 61 4.79 -10.28 -9.41
C SER A 61 4.59 -9.15 -8.41
N VAL A 62 5.41 -8.11 -8.52
CA VAL A 62 5.35 -6.93 -7.65
C VAL A 62 4.57 -5.82 -8.34
N LEU A 63 3.63 -5.22 -7.61
CA LEU A 63 2.78 -4.11 -8.04
C LEU A 63 2.89 -2.94 -7.05
N PHE A 64 2.21 -1.83 -7.33
CA PHE A 64 2.15 -0.65 -6.47
C PHE A 64 0.70 -0.27 -6.15
N GLY A 65 0.45 0.21 -4.93
CA GLY A 65 -0.88 0.65 -4.48
C GLY A 65 -1.23 2.04 -5.00
N ASP A 66 -0.23 2.90 -5.11
CA ASP A 66 -0.30 4.22 -5.70
C ASP A 66 1.07 4.68 -6.17
N GLU A 67 1.09 5.69 -7.02
CA GLU A 67 2.32 6.35 -7.46
C GLU A 67 2.06 7.83 -7.73
N ARG A 68 3.10 8.63 -7.55
CA ARG A 68 3.12 10.05 -7.88
C ARG A 68 3.43 10.23 -9.36
N CYS A 69 2.75 11.16 -10.03
CA CYS A 69 2.98 11.47 -11.44
C CYS A 69 4.29 12.25 -11.63
N VAL A 70 5.37 11.56 -11.35
CA VAL A 70 6.76 12.02 -11.52
C VAL A 70 7.55 10.95 -12.27
N ARG A 71 8.72 11.30 -12.76
CA ARG A 71 9.63 10.31 -13.33
C ARG A 71 9.99 9.25 -12.29
N PRO A 72 10.17 7.97 -12.71
CA PRO A 72 10.43 6.85 -11.80
C PRO A 72 11.76 6.94 -11.03
N ASP A 73 12.65 7.85 -11.43
CA ASP A 73 13.92 8.11 -10.78
C ASP A 73 13.90 9.32 -9.81
N TYR A 74 12.75 10.00 -9.68
CA TYR A 74 12.62 11.17 -8.79
C TYR A 74 12.48 10.74 -7.32
N PRO A 75 12.91 11.59 -6.37
CA PRO A 75 12.86 11.29 -4.93
C PRO A 75 11.48 10.98 -4.41
N GLU A 76 10.44 11.56 -5.02
CA GLU A 76 9.04 11.38 -4.64
C GLU A 76 8.44 10.07 -5.13
N SER A 77 9.10 9.34 -6.05
CA SER A 77 8.57 8.10 -6.61
C SER A 77 8.54 6.96 -5.58
N ASN A 78 7.37 6.34 -5.42
CA ASN A 78 7.22 5.11 -4.64
C ASN A 78 8.01 3.95 -5.26
N TYR A 79 8.06 3.88 -6.60
CA TYR A 79 8.87 2.89 -7.31
C TYR A 79 10.35 3.04 -6.98
N ARG A 80 10.89 4.26 -7.01
CA ARG A 80 12.30 4.50 -6.64
C ARG A 80 12.58 4.02 -5.22
N MET A 81 11.75 4.41 -4.26
CA MET A 81 11.90 3.99 -2.87
C MET A 81 11.88 2.46 -2.75
N ALA A 82 10.92 1.79 -3.40
CA ALA A 82 10.82 0.33 -3.35
C ALA A 82 11.98 -0.36 -4.06
N ARG A 83 12.49 0.21 -5.17
CA ARG A 83 13.68 -0.28 -5.87
C ARG A 83 14.88 -0.29 -4.94
N GLU A 84 15.18 0.85 -4.33
CA GLU A 84 16.34 1.00 -3.43
C GLU A 84 16.23 0.13 -2.16
N ALA A 85 15.02 -0.01 -1.59
CA ALA A 85 14.79 -0.77 -0.36
C ALA A 85 14.69 -2.30 -0.57
N LEU A 86 14.21 -2.75 -1.74
CA LEU A 86 13.88 -4.16 -1.99
C LEU A 86 14.35 -4.64 -3.37
N LEU A 87 13.87 -4.02 -4.46
CA LEU A 87 13.89 -4.65 -5.79
C LEU A 87 15.31 -4.79 -6.35
N ASP A 88 16.24 -3.90 -6.01
CA ASP A 88 17.66 -4.00 -6.41
C ASP A 88 18.40 -5.16 -5.67
N ARG A 89 17.77 -5.76 -4.67
CA ARG A 89 18.37 -6.85 -3.83
C ARG A 89 17.74 -8.21 -4.06
N VAL A 90 16.60 -8.25 -4.73
CA VAL A 90 15.84 -9.47 -5.00
C VAL A 90 15.50 -9.56 -6.49
N SER A 91 15.06 -10.74 -6.95
CA SER A 91 14.76 -10.96 -8.38
C SER A 91 13.32 -11.45 -8.54
N PRO A 92 12.32 -10.56 -8.46
CA PRO A 92 10.93 -10.94 -8.69
C PRO A 92 10.70 -11.38 -10.14
N ALA A 93 9.66 -12.19 -10.37
CA ALA A 93 9.29 -12.65 -11.71
C ALA A 93 8.99 -11.47 -12.63
N THR A 94 8.27 -10.49 -12.12
CA THR A 94 7.94 -9.26 -12.85
C THR A 94 7.72 -8.11 -11.85
N VAL A 95 8.10 -6.90 -12.28
CA VAL A 95 7.77 -5.66 -11.56
C VAL A 95 6.85 -4.83 -12.46
N HIS A 96 5.62 -4.67 -12.04
CA HIS A 96 4.60 -3.87 -12.72
C HIS A 96 4.57 -2.47 -12.10
N ARG A 97 5.40 -1.59 -12.61
CA ARG A 97 5.41 -0.19 -12.22
C ARG A 97 4.14 0.52 -12.72
N MET A 98 3.58 1.43 -11.94
CA MET A 98 2.57 2.37 -12.46
C MET A 98 3.24 3.33 -13.45
N PRO A 99 2.74 3.49 -14.68
CA PRO A 99 3.31 4.43 -15.66
C PRO A 99 2.81 5.86 -15.39
N ALA A 100 2.97 6.32 -14.14
CA ALA A 100 2.41 7.57 -13.64
C ALA A 100 3.07 8.83 -14.25
N GLU A 101 4.25 8.68 -14.86
CA GLU A 101 4.89 9.74 -15.66
C GLU A 101 4.11 10.10 -16.92
N LEU A 102 3.14 9.30 -17.34
CA LEU A 102 2.20 9.61 -18.42
C LEU A 102 1.06 10.53 -17.97
N GLY A 103 1.00 10.84 -16.69
CA GLY A 103 -0.08 11.61 -16.08
C GLY A 103 -1.15 10.72 -15.43
N PRO A 104 -2.08 11.35 -14.67
CA PRO A 104 -3.03 10.62 -13.83
C PRO A 104 -3.96 9.69 -14.63
N ASP A 105 -4.56 10.17 -15.69
CA ASP A 105 -5.60 9.45 -16.42
C ASP A 105 -5.02 8.33 -17.28
N GLU A 106 -4.02 8.63 -18.10
CA GLU A 106 -3.38 7.63 -18.95
C GLU A 106 -2.66 6.58 -18.12
N GLY A 107 -1.93 7.00 -17.07
CA GLY A 107 -1.28 6.09 -16.14
C GLY A 107 -2.27 5.16 -15.46
N ALA A 108 -3.43 5.67 -15.04
CA ALA A 108 -4.49 4.87 -14.42
C ALA A 108 -5.10 3.88 -15.41
N GLU A 109 -5.41 4.31 -16.63
CA GLU A 109 -5.99 3.45 -17.68
C GLU A 109 -5.06 2.28 -18.02
N GLN A 110 -3.78 2.56 -18.30
CA GLN A 110 -2.81 1.52 -18.60
C GLN A 110 -2.61 0.54 -17.44
N TYR A 111 -2.55 1.06 -16.21
CA TYR A 111 -2.36 0.20 -15.03
C TYR A 111 -3.58 -0.64 -14.68
N ALA A 112 -4.79 -0.20 -15.04
CA ALA A 112 -6.01 -0.99 -14.86
C ALA A 112 -5.95 -2.34 -15.59
N HIS A 113 -5.36 -2.40 -16.78
CA HIS A 113 -5.17 -3.64 -17.52
C HIS A 113 -4.25 -4.62 -16.77
N VAL A 114 -3.18 -4.13 -16.16
CA VAL A 114 -2.26 -4.95 -15.36
C VAL A 114 -3.00 -5.51 -14.15
N VAL A 115 -3.71 -4.64 -13.41
CA VAL A 115 -4.47 -5.06 -12.22
C VAL A 115 -5.55 -6.06 -12.59
N ALA A 116 -6.28 -5.86 -13.70
CA ALA A 116 -7.31 -6.78 -14.17
C ALA A 116 -6.75 -8.19 -14.46
N ALA A 117 -5.59 -8.25 -15.12
CA ALA A 117 -4.94 -9.52 -15.47
C ALA A 117 -4.44 -10.31 -14.24
N LEU A 118 -4.15 -9.62 -13.13
CA LEU A 118 -3.56 -10.21 -11.92
C LEU A 118 -4.56 -10.31 -10.75
N SER A 119 -5.79 -9.82 -10.93
CA SER A 119 -6.82 -9.86 -9.89
C SER A 119 -7.42 -11.27 -9.72
N PRO A 120 -7.81 -11.65 -8.50
CA PRO A 120 -7.67 -10.89 -7.25
C PRO A 120 -6.23 -10.87 -6.75
N LEU A 121 -5.76 -9.70 -6.30
CA LEU A 121 -4.41 -9.53 -5.75
C LEU A 121 -4.24 -10.32 -4.45
N ASP A 122 -3.12 -11.03 -4.29
CA ASP A 122 -2.94 -11.95 -3.15
C ASP A 122 -2.60 -11.20 -1.85
N PHE A 123 -1.64 -10.26 -1.90
CA PHE A 123 -1.21 -9.53 -0.72
C PHE A 123 -0.98 -8.05 -1.05
N VAL A 124 -1.70 -7.19 -0.35
CA VAL A 124 -1.60 -5.73 -0.50
C VAL A 124 -1.06 -5.13 0.79
N THR A 125 0.03 -4.37 0.69
CA THR A 125 0.56 -3.56 1.79
C THR A 125 0.15 -2.11 1.59
N LEU A 126 -0.30 -1.45 2.65
CA LEU A 126 -0.74 -0.06 2.64
C LEU A 126 -0.14 0.71 3.83
N GLY A 127 0.06 2.00 3.63
CA GLY A 127 0.31 2.97 4.70
C GLY A 127 -0.94 3.77 5.05
N VAL A 128 -0.81 4.66 6.04
CA VAL A 128 -1.86 5.59 6.45
C VAL A 128 -1.32 7.00 6.57
N GLY A 129 -2.01 7.97 5.99
CA GLY A 129 -1.75 9.38 6.21
C GLY A 129 -2.28 9.86 7.57
N GLU A 130 -1.81 11.02 8.04
CA GLU A 130 -2.31 11.65 9.28
C GLU A 130 -3.79 12.05 9.19
N ASP A 131 -4.28 12.31 7.99
CA ASP A 131 -5.68 12.58 7.66
C ASP A 131 -6.52 11.31 7.49
N GLY A 132 -5.90 10.12 7.52
CA GLY A 132 -6.54 8.83 7.35
C GLY A 132 -6.62 8.34 5.90
N HIS A 133 -5.97 9.03 4.93
CA HIS A 133 -5.85 8.49 3.58
C HIS A 133 -5.05 7.19 3.55
N THR A 134 -5.27 6.37 2.54
CA THR A 134 -4.45 5.20 2.21
C THR A 134 -4.26 5.13 0.70
N ALA A 135 -3.11 4.61 0.24
CA ALA A 135 -2.69 4.82 -1.14
C ALA A 135 -2.81 6.33 -1.51
N SER A 136 -3.47 6.70 -2.60
CA SER A 136 -3.86 8.10 -2.85
C SER A 136 -5.38 8.33 -2.78
N LEU A 137 -6.05 7.61 -1.89
CA LEU A 137 -7.49 7.76 -1.59
C LEU A 137 -7.66 8.68 -0.37
N PHE A 138 -7.99 9.95 -0.61
CA PHE A 138 -8.11 10.99 0.43
C PHE A 138 -9.53 11.12 0.98
N PRO A 139 -9.70 11.52 2.25
CA PRO A 139 -11.03 11.79 2.82
C PRO A 139 -11.80 12.83 2.01
N GLY A 140 -13.06 12.51 1.66
CA GLY A 140 -13.93 13.40 0.90
C GLY A 140 -13.63 13.50 -0.60
N HIS A 141 -12.53 12.92 -1.08
CA HIS A 141 -12.14 13.01 -2.48
C HIS A 141 -13.08 12.19 -3.39
N PRO A 142 -13.45 12.69 -4.60
CA PRO A 142 -14.34 11.99 -5.54
C PRO A 142 -13.86 10.57 -5.93
N ALA A 143 -12.55 10.32 -5.95
CA ALA A 143 -11.96 9.02 -6.24
C ALA A 143 -12.46 7.88 -5.32
N LEU A 144 -12.96 8.19 -4.12
CA LEU A 144 -13.57 7.20 -3.23
C LEU A 144 -14.83 6.54 -3.83
N LYS A 145 -15.46 7.18 -4.82
CA LYS A 145 -16.66 6.68 -5.52
C LYS A 145 -16.32 5.94 -6.81
N SER A 146 -15.04 5.90 -7.20
CA SER A 146 -14.61 5.20 -8.43
C SER A 146 -14.94 3.70 -8.34
N GLN A 147 -15.49 3.16 -9.45
CA GLN A 147 -15.87 1.75 -9.57
C GLN A 147 -14.84 0.94 -10.38
N GLY A 148 -13.87 1.59 -11.02
CA GLY A 148 -12.77 0.94 -11.73
C GLY A 148 -11.76 0.28 -10.78
N LEU A 149 -10.69 -0.29 -11.33
CA LEU A 149 -9.59 -0.88 -10.56
C LEU A 149 -8.55 0.17 -10.13
N THR A 150 -8.38 1.19 -10.96
CA THR A 150 -7.44 2.30 -10.79
C THR A 150 -8.14 3.62 -11.10
N VAL A 151 -7.58 4.72 -10.63
CA VAL A 151 -8.08 6.07 -10.90
C VAL A 151 -6.94 7.09 -10.83
N GLY A 152 -6.98 8.08 -11.71
CA GLY A 152 -6.12 9.25 -11.65
C GLY A 152 -6.58 10.24 -10.58
N ILE A 153 -5.63 10.91 -9.95
CA ILE A 153 -5.84 11.96 -8.96
C ILE A 153 -5.15 13.21 -9.49
N HIS A 154 -5.86 14.34 -9.58
CA HIS A 154 -5.34 15.60 -10.11
C HIS A 154 -5.05 16.64 -9.02
N ASP A 155 -5.67 16.51 -7.87
CA ASP A 155 -5.73 17.50 -6.81
C ASP A 155 -5.48 16.89 -5.41
N SER A 156 -4.50 16.01 -5.33
CA SER A 156 -4.08 15.43 -4.04
C SER A 156 -3.79 16.53 -3.00
N LEU A 157 -4.33 16.36 -1.80
CA LEU A 157 -4.07 17.25 -0.66
C LEU A 157 -2.61 17.25 -0.18
N LYS A 158 -1.81 16.31 -0.67
CA LYS A 158 -0.38 16.19 -0.36
C LYS A 158 0.43 16.28 -1.67
N PRO A 159 1.52 17.06 -1.70
CA PRO A 159 2.36 17.13 -2.89
C PRO A 159 3.06 15.78 -3.19
N PRO A 160 3.35 15.46 -4.46
CA PRO A 160 2.83 16.11 -5.67
C PRO A 160 1.32 15.92 -5.83
N PRO A 161 0.61 16.86 -6.52
CA PRO A 161 -0.86 16.82 -6.60
C PRO A 161 -1.38 15.71 -7.51
N GLU A 162 -0.67 15.39 -8.56
CA GLU A 162 -1.07 14.36 -9.54
C GLU A 162 -0.55 12.98 -9.14
N ARG A 163 -1.44 11.98 -9.18
CA ARG A 163 -1.14 10.61 -8.78
C ARG A 163 -1.98 9.59 -9.52
N VAL A 164 -1.53 8.35 -9.51
CA VAL A 164 -2.31 7.17 -9.90
C VAL A 164 -2.51 6.30 -8.65
N THR A 165 -3.70 5.73 -8.46
CA THR A 165 -4.00 4.90 -7.28
C THR A 165 -4.91 3.71 -7.60
N LEU A 166 -4.76 2.62 -6.85
CA LEU A 166 -5.78 1.58 -6.75
C LEU A 166 -7.03 2.16 -6.07
N THR A 167 -8.20 1.68 -6.48
CA THR A 167 -9.50 2.10 -5.93
C THR A 167 -9.90 1.28 -4.70
N LEU A 168 -10.92 1.73 -3.95
CA LEU A 168 -11.51 0.93 -2.88
C LEU A 168 -12.04 -0.43 -3.36
N PRO A 169 -12.75 -0.54 -4.52
CA PRO A 169 -13.13 -1.85 -5.07
C PRO A 169 -11.95 -2.78 -5.29
N ALA A 170 -10.86 -2.32 -5.90
CA ALA A 170 -9.66 -3.12 -6.13
C ALA A 170 -9.02 -3.60 -4.83
N LEU A 171 -8.88 -2.69 -3.84
CA LEU A 171 -8.32 -3.01 -2.52
C LEU A 171 -9.19 -4.00 -1.73
N ARG A 172 -10.51 -3.85 -1.79
CA ARG A 172 -11.47 -4.75 -1.12
C ARG A 172 -11.55 -6.13 -1.75
N ALA A 173 -11.25 -6.25 -3.03
CA ALA A 173 -11.22 -7.53 -3.74
C ALA A 173 -9.94 -8.33 -3.48
N ALA A 174 -8.92 -7.74 -2.89
CA ALA A 174 -7.66 -8.41 -2.56
C ALA A 174 -7.88 -9.53 -1.51
N ARG A 175 -7.11 -10.61 -1.63
CA ARG A 175 -7.19 -11.75 -0.70
C ARG A 175 -6.71 -11.40 0.70
N SER A 176 -5.73 -10.51 0.81
CA SER A 176 -5.17 -10.07 2.08
C SER A 176 -4.70 -8.62 1.97
N VAL A 177 -5.12 -7.79 2.92
CA VAL A 177 -4.68 -6.40 3.04
C VAL A 177 -4.04 -6.19 4.40
N LEU A 178 -2.82 -5.66 4.41
CA LEU A 178 -2.05 -5.30 5.60
C LEU A 178 -1.81 -3.79 5.61
N ILE A 179 -2.26 -3.13 6.66
CA ILE A 179 -2.12 -1.67 6.83
C ILE A 179 -1.14 -1.37 7.95
N LEU A 180 -0.17 -0.50 7.68
CA LEU A 180 0.90 -0.13 8.61
C LEU A 180 0.71 1.32 9.06
N ALA A 181 0.70 1.55 10.38
CA ALA A 181 0.67 2.90 10.92
C ALA A 181 1.59 3.01 12.15
N THR A 182 2.51 3.97 12.13
CA THR A 182 3.46 4.19 13.21
C THR A 182 3.60 5.67 13.54
N GLY A 183 3.85 5.96 14.83
CA GLY A 183 4.07 7.30 15.34
C GLY A 183 2.79 8.00 15.80
N ALA A 184 2.93 8.90 16.77
CA ALA A 184 1.83 9.62 17.42
C ALA A 184 0.98 10.45 16.44
N GLY A 185 1.59 10.96 15.35
CA GLY A 185 0.85 11.68 14.29
C GLY A 185 -0.21 10.84 13.57
N LYS A 186 -0.25 9.51 13.78
CA LYS A 186 -1.26 8.62 13.19
C LYS A 186 -2.39 8.26 14.17
N ALA A 187 -2.31 8.66 15.42
CA ALA A 187 -3.27 8.24 16.46
C ALA A 187 -4.72 8.63 16.13
N ASP A 188 -4.97 9.87 15.69
CA ASP A 188 -6.31 10.30 15.27
C ASP A 188 -6.79 9.51 14.04
N ALA A 189 -5.95 9.37 13.03
CA ALA A 189 -6.27 8.59 11.83
C ALA A 189 -6.64 7.14 12.15
N VAL A 190 -5.87 6.49 13.04
CA VAL A 190 -6.15 5.12 13.51
C VAL A 190 -7.47 5.05 14.28
N ALA A 191 -7.74 6.00 15.17
CA ALA A 191 -9.00 6.06 15.91
C ALA A 191 -10.21 6.24 14.98
N ARG A 192 -10.11 7.11 13.97
CA ARG A 192 -11.14 7.31 12.95
C ARG A 192 -11.30 6.12 12.02
N ALA A 193 -10.19 5.44 11.67
CA ALA A 193 -10.22 4.22 10.87
C ALA A 193 -10.96 3.08 11.58
N LYS A 194 -10.79 2.93 12.90
CA LYS A 194 -11.55 1.96 13.72
C LYS A 194 -13.07 2.17 13.64
N ARG A 195 -13.51 3.41 13.42
CA ARG A 195 -14.93 3.77 13.24
C ARG A 195 -15.38 3.77 11.78
N GLY A 196 -14.47 3.50 10.82
CA GLY A 196 -14.78 3.50 9.39
C GLY A 196 -14.98 4.91 8.80
N GLU A 197 -14.50 5.95 9.46
CA GLU A 197 -14.73 7.35 9.09
C GLU A 197 -13.73 7.90 8.05
N VAL A 198 -12.65 7.15 7.77
CA VAL A 198 -11.58 7.53 6.85
C VAL A 198 -11.28 6.41 5.86
N PRO A 199 -10.71 6.73 4.69
CA PRO A 199 -10.50 5.76 3.61
C PRO A 199 -9.75 4.50 4.03
N SER A 200 -8.72 4.62 4.86
CA SER A 200 -7.97 3.47 5.39
C SER A 200 -8.84 2.51 6.20
N GLY A 201 -9.86 3.01 6.92
CA GLY A 201 -10.82 2.21 7.67
C GLY A 201 -11.92 1.58 6.81
N MET A 202 -12.10 2.03 5.57
CA MET A 202 -13.15 1.53 4.67
C MET A 202 -12.80 0.23 3.97
N ILE A 203 -11.60 -0.32 4.16
CA ILE A 203 -11.16 -1.59 3.59
C ILE A 203 -11.49 -2.70 4.60
N ALA A 204 -12.65 -3.31 4.44
CA ALA A 204 -13.14 -4.34 5.36
C ALA A 204 -12.25 -5.58 5.37
N GLY A 205 -12.00 -6.14 6.55
CA GLY A 205 -11.16 -7.32 6.74
C GLY A 205 -9.66 -7.05 6.69
N ALA A 206 -9.24 -5.79 6.59
CA ALA A 206 -7.83 -5.44 6.64
C ALA A 206 -7.24 -5.73 8.04
N ARG A 207 -6.01 -6.23 8.04
CA ARG A 207 -5.21 -6.36 9.25
C ARG A 207 -4.34 -5.13 9.40
N TRP A 208 -4.20 -4.67 10.61
CA TRP A 208 -3.43 -3.49 10.95
C TRP A 208 -2.29 -3.87 11.90
N LEU A 209 -1.09 -3.43 11.58
CA LEU A 209 0.03 -3.42 12.50
C LEU A 209 0.33 -1.96 12.85
N ILE A 210 0.22 -1.63 14.13
CA ILE A 210 0.39 -0.27 14.63
C ILE A 210 1.32 -0.27 15.83
N ASP A 211 2.10 0.79 16.03
CA ASP A 211 2.86 0.94 17.27
C ASP A 211 2.01 1.57 18.39
N ARG A 212 2.54 1.58 19.62
CA ARG A 212 1.86 2.18 20.78
C ARG A 212 1.53 3.65 20.53
N ALA A 213 2.43 4.41 19.93
CA ALA A 213 2.23 5.81 19.66
C ALA A 213 1.07 6.06 18.67
N ALA A 214 0.96 5.25 17.60
CA ALA A 214 -0.18 5.29 16.68
C ALA A 214 -1.48 4.73 17.30
N ALA A 215 -1.38 3.90 18.35
CA ALA A 215 -2.52 3.43 19.12
C ALA A 215 -3.04 4.47 20.15
N GLY A 216 -2.33 5.57 20.35
CA GLY A 216 -2.65 6.59 21.36
C GLY A 216 -2.23 6.18 22.80
N GLN A 217 -1.18 5.35 22.90
CA GLN A 217 -0.65 4.81 24.17
C GLN A 217 0.74 5.36 24.48
#